data_3ea6b9ffe1083148540982503007f5cb
#
_entry.id   3ea6b9ffe1083148540982503007f5cb
#
_cell.length_a   1.000
_cell.length_b   1.000
_cell.length_c   1.000
_cell.angle_alpha   90.00
_cell.angle_beta   90.00
_cell.angle_gamma   90.00
#
_symmetry.space_group_name_H-M   'P 1'
#
loop_
_entity.id
_entity.type
_entity.pdbx_description
1 polymer ?
#
loop_
_entity_poly.entity_id
_entity_poly.type
_entity_poly.pdbx_seq_one_letter_code
_entity_poly.pdbx_strand_id
1 'polypeptide(L)'
;MEEPKSKAKRGAKTAAAAQENKITLLPLSELHDFPNHPFKVRDDEAMQETTESIRQYGVLVPAIVRPREGGGYEIIAGHRRRHGSELAGLSAMPCIVRQMDDDTATILMVDSNIQRENILPSERAQAYMQARRRRLNRRGRASLPCR
;
A
#
# COMPACT_ATOMS: atom_id res chain seq x y z
N MET A 1 45.73 1.35 20.25
CA MET A 1 44.48 0.61 20.39
C MET A 1 43.36 1.43 19.79
N GLU A 2 43.08 1.25 18.53
CA GLU A 2 41.94 1.88 17.86
C GLU A 2 40.90 0.83 17.50
N GLU A 3 39.73 0.94 18.05
CA GLU A 3 38.58 0.14 17.68
C GLU A 3 37.97 0.64 16.35
N PRO A 4 37.71 -0.24 15.37
CA PRO A 4 37.06 0.18 14.14
C PRO A 4 35.56 0.33 14.33
N LYS A 5 35.11 1.56 14.53
CA LYS A 5 33.69 1.93 14.66
C LYS A 5 32.94 2.10 13.33
N SER A 6 33.19 1.29 12.33
CA SER A 6 32.54 1.55 11.03
C SER A 6 31.69 0.42 10.41
N LYS A 7 31.43 -0.68 11.14
CA LYS A 7 30.68 -1.80 10.57
C LYS A 7 29.18 -1.89 10.97
N ALA A 8 28.70 -1.05 11.87
CA ALA A 8 27.33 -1.18 12.40
C ALA A 8 26.25 -0.54 11.52
N LYS A 9 26.58 0.35 10.60
CA LYS A 9 25.55 1.07 9.81
C LYS A 9 25.11 0.36 8.52
N ARG A 10 25.83 -0.60 8.01
CA ARG A 10 25.45 -1.34 6.80
C ARG A 10 24.46 -2.49 7.06
N GLY A 11 24.51 -3.08 8.26
CA GLY A 11 23.60 -4.17 8.62
C GLY A 11 22.17 -3.74 8.91
N ALA A 12 21.97 -2.52 9.39
CA ALA A 12 20.63 -2.00 9.74
C ALA A 12 19.76 -1.70 8.51
N LYS A 13 20.36 -1.25 7.40
CA LYS A 13 19.61 -1.00 6.16
C LYS A 13 19.18 -2.28 5.45
N THR A 14 20.00 -3.31 5.47
CA THR A 14 19.66 -4.61 4.88
C THR A 14 18.64 -5.39 5.69
N ALA A 15 18.69 -5.27 7.01
CA ALA A 15 17.67 -5.90 7.88
C ALA A 15 16.31 -5.21 7.74
N ALA A 16 16.27 -3.88 7.64
CA ALA A 16 15.04 -3.11 7.40
C ALA A 16 14.42 -3.46 6.03
N ALA A 17 15.23 -3.53 4.97
CA ALA A 17 14.77 -3.91 3.64
C ALA A 17 14.27 -5.38 3.57
N ALA A 18 14.87 -6.27 4.34
CA ALA A 18 14.42 -7.66 4.45
C ALA A 18 13.11 -7.77 5.24
N GLN A 19 12.89 -6.90 6.22
CA GLN A 19 11.64 -6.82 6.98
C GLN A 19 10.49 -6.21 6.16
N GLU A 20 10.80 -5.31 5.24
CA GLU A 20 9.82 -4.66 4.36
C GLU A 20 9.11 -5.63 3.41
N ASN A 21 9.68 -6.78 3.14
CA ASN A 21 9.08 -7.79 2.25
C ASN A 21 8.48 -8.99 3.00
N LYS A 22 8.46 -8.95 4.33
CA LYS A 22 7.91 -10.03 5.13
C LYS A 22 6.38 -9.95 5.15
N ILE A 23 5.74 -11.07 4.79
CA ILE A 23 4.29 -11.21 4.86
C ILE A 23 3.88 -11.40 6.32
N THR A 24 3.01 -10.52 6.80
CA THR A 24 2.48 -10.55 8.15
C THR A 24 0.96 -10.60 8.11
N LEU A 25 0.35 -11.44 8.93
CA LEU A 25 -1.10 -11.44 9.11
C LEU A 25 -1.50 -10.27 10.00
N LEU A 26 -2.31 -9.37 9.46
CA LEU A 26 -2.82 -8.20 10.16
C LEU A 26 -4.34 -8.29 10.31
N PRO A 27 -4.90 -7.95 11.48
CA PRO A 27 -6.34 -7.92 11.65
C PRO A 27 -6.99 -6.84 10.77
N LEU A 28 -8.13 -7.17 10.17
CA LEU A 28 -8.86 -6.25 9.29
C LEU A 28 -9.28 -4.96 10.00
N SER A 29 -9.51 -5.03 11.32
CA SER A 29 -9.87 -3.87 12.13
C SER A 29 -8.77 -2.81 12.21
N GLU A 30 -7.51 -3.18 12.02
CA GLU A 30 -6.36 -2.26 12.00
C GLU A 30 -6.03 -1.74 10.61
N LEU A 31 -6.70 -2.23 9.59
CA LEU A 31 -6.51 -1.82 8.20
C LEU A 31 -7.49 -0.69 7.86
N HIS A 32 -6.96 0.47 7.50
CA HIS A 32 -7.72 1.66 7.12
C HIS A 32 -7.51 1.99 5.65
N ASP A 33 -8.49 2.64 5.04
CA ASP A 33 -8.35 3.10 3.67
C ASP A 33 -7.42 4.31 3.60
N PHE A 34 -6.69 4.40 2.50
CA PHE A 34 -5.81 5.53 2.24
C PHE A 34 -6.65 6.81 2.04
N PRO A 35 -6.29 7.93 2.67
CA PRO A 35 -7.01 9.19 2.51
C PRO A 35 -7.03 9.65 1.04
N ASN A 36 -8.16 10.19 0.59
CA ASN A 36 -8.35 10.67 -0.78
C ASN A 36 -8.14 9.58 -1.86
N HIS A 37 -8.51 8.35 -1.53
CA HIS A 37 -8.45 7.23 -2.45
C HIS A 37 -9.40 7.47 -3.65
N PRO A 38 -8.87 7.56 -4.90
CA PRO A 38 -9.70 7.88 -6.07
C PRO A 38 -10.49 6.69 -6.60
N PHE A 39 -10.13 5.48 -6.21
CA PHE A 39 -10.74 4.25 -6.69
C PHE A 39 -11.75 3.72 -5.69
N LYS A 40 -12.96 3.48 -6.14
CA LYS A 40 -14.03 2.90 -5.31
C LYS A 40 -14.07 1.39 -5.50
N VAL A 41 -14.19 0.69 -4.40
CA VAL A 41 -14.51 -0.73 -4.44
C VAL A 41 -16.01 -0.87 -4.69
N ARG A 42 -16.37 -1.67 -5.69
CA ARG A 42 -17.76 -1.92 -6.06
C ARG A 42 -18.14 -3.35 -5.70
N ASP A 43 -19.34 -3.50 -5.21
CA ASP A 43 -19.97 -4.81 -5.00
C ASP A 43 -20.60 -5.29 -6.31
N ASP A 44 -19.74 -5.61 -7.28
CA ASP A 44 -20.12 -6.17 -8.56
C ASP A 44 -19.93 -7.70 -8.57
N GLU A 45 -20.28 -8.31 -9.69
CA GLU A 45 -20.12 -9.75 -9.90
C GLU A 45 -18.65 -10.20 -9.73
N ALA A 46 -17.69 -9.38 -10.21
CA ALA A 46 -16.26 -9.63 -10.05
C ALA A 46 -15.85 -9.59 -8.57
N MET A 47 -16.50 -8.78 -7.75
CA MET A 47 -16.28 -8.74 -6.31
C MET A 47 -16.80 -9.99 -5.62
N GLN A 48 -17.95 -10.52 -6.06
CA GLN A 48 -18.51 -11.77 -5.57
C GLN A 48 -17.59 -12.95 -5.87
N GLU A 49 -17.05 -13.02 -7.08
CA GLU A 49 -16.05 -14.03 -7.47
C GLU A 49 -14.79 -13.93 -6.61
N THR A 50 -14.30 -12.74 -6.37
CA THR A 50 -13.14 -12.49 -5.50
C THR A 50 -13.42 -12.96 -4.06
N THR A 51 -14.60 -12.63 -3.53
CA THR A 51 -15.03 -13.04 -2.19
C THR A 51 -15.13 -14.56 -2.08
N GLU A 52 -15.70 -15.21 -3.08
CA GLU A 52 -15.82 -16.67 -3.11
C GLU A 52 -14.45 -17.35 -3.16
N SER A 53 -13.55 -16.85 -3.99
CA SER A 53 -12.17 -17.32 -4.06
C SER A 53 -11.45 -17.18 -2.72
N ILE A 54 -11.62 -16.05 -2.04
CA ILE A 54 -11.04 -15.79 -0.72
C ILE A 54 -11.63 -16.75 0.32
N ARG A 55 -12.93 -17.03 0.23
CA ARG A 55 -13.59 -17.97 1.14
C ARG A 55 -13.08 -19.40 0.98
N GLN A 56 -12.79 -19.83 -0.25
CA GLN A 56 -12.31 -21.18 -0.55
C GLN A 56 -10.81 -21.34 -0.31
N TYR A 57 -9.99 -20.40 -0.73
CA TYR A 57 -8.53 -20.52 -0.77
C TYR A 57 -7.80 -19.53 0.14
N GLY A 58 -8.51 -18.58 0.75
CA GLY A 58 -7.92 -17.49 1.48
C GLY A 58 -7.32 -16.42 0.55
N VAL A 59 -6.61 -15.46 1.12
CA VAL A 59 -5.93 -14.41 0.38
C VAL A 59 -4.57 -14.92 -0.05
N LEU A 60 -4.40 -15.21 -1.35
CA LEU A 60 -3.17 -15.76 -1.90
C LEU A 60 -2.09 -14.69 -2.14
N VAL A 61 -2.49 -13.46 -2.49
CA VAL A 61 -1.59 -12.35 -2.75
C VAL A 61 -1.69 -11.35 -1.62
N PRO A 62 -0.58 -11.01 -0.93
CA PRO A 62 -0.61 -10.08 0.19
C PRO A 62 -0.93 -8.65 -0.28
N ALA A 63 -1.60 -7.88 0.58
CA ALA A 63 -1.80 -6.46 0.39
C ALA A 63 -0.54 -5.68 0.81
N ILE A 64 -0.34 -4.50 0.23
CA ILE A 64 0.73 -3.59 0.65
C ILE A 64 0.12 -2.53 1.54
N VAL A 65 0.68 -2.40 2.73
CA VAL A 65 0.23 -1.45 3.75
C VAL A 65 1.40 -0.63 4.28
N ARG A 66 1.10 0.51 4.87
CA ARG A 66 2.10 1.30 5.62
C ARG A 66 1.61 1.56 7.04
N PRO A 67 2.51 1.76 8.00
CA PRO A 67 2.14 2.20 9.34
C PRO A 67 1.45 3.56 9.29
N ARG A 68 0.37 3.70 10.05
CA ARG A 68 -0.41 4.94 10.17
C ARG A 68 -0.01 5.70 11.43
N GLU A 69 0.07 7.03 11.33
CA GLU A 69 0.17 7.87 12.52
C GLU A 69 -1.11 7.74 13.36
N GLY A 70 -0.97 7.54 14.64
CA GLY A 70 -2.10 7.32 15.55
C GLY A 70 -2.56 5.88 15.70
N GLY A 71 -1.89 4.92 15.07
CA GLY A 71 -2.14 3.48 15.19
C GLY A 71 -2.77 2.86 13.95
N GLY A 72 -2.60 1.55 13.82
CA GLY A 72 -3.09 0.78 12.68
C GLY A 72 -2.24 0.95 11.43
N TYR A 73 -2.79 0.52 10.30
CA TYR A 73 -2.12 0.53 9.00
C TYR A 73 -3.04 1.10 7.93
N GLU A 74 -2.46 1.74 6.92
CA GLU A 74 -3.17 2.20 5.74
C GLU A 74 -2.90 1.29 4.55
N ILE A 75 -3.93 0.87 3.85
CA ILE A 75 -3.80 0.02 2.66
C ILE A 75 -3.43 0.88 1.46
N ILE A 76 -2.30 0.55 0.85
CA ILE A 76 -1.82 1.19 -0.38
C ILE A 76 -2.29 0.41 -1.60
N ALA A 77 -2.16 -0.91 -1.58
CA ALA A 77 -2.62 -1.81 -2.63
C ALA A 77 -3.33 -3.02 -2.02
N GLY A 78 -4.45 -3.42 -2.60
CA GLY A 78 -5.21 -4.58 -2.16
C GLY A 78 -6.56 -4.27 -1.50
N HIS A 79 -7.16 -3.12 -1.77
CA HIS A 79 -8.46 -2.71 -1.23
C HIS A 79 -9.56 -3.74 -1.54
N ARG A 80 -9.58 -4.31 -2.74
CA ARG A 80 -10.55 -5.35 -3.11
C ARG A 80 -10.39 -6.62 -2.29
N ARG A 81 -9.14 -7.01 -2.01
CA ARG A 81 -8.84 -8.17 -1.17
C ARG A 81 -9.29 -7.95 0.27
N ARG A 82 -9.08 -6.75 0.80
CA ARG A 82 -9.59 -6.38 2.12
C ARG A 82 -11.12 -6.49 2.17
N HIS A 83 -11.79 -5.85 1.22
CA HIS A 83 -13.26 -5.88 1.15
C HIS A 83 -13.80 -7.32 0.97
N GLY A 84 -13.20 -8.10 0.09
CA GLY A 84 -13.52 -9.51 -0.08
C GLY A 84 -13.28 -10.36 1.17
N SER A 85 -12.23 -10.05 1.92
CA SER A 85 -11.95 -10.71 3.19
C SER A 85 -13.00 -10.38 4.26
N GLU A 86 -13.47 -9.14 4.32
CA GLU A 86 -14.58 -8.72 5.19
C GLU A 86 -15.88 -9.46 4.83
N LEU A 87 -16.22 -9.51 3.55
CA LEU A 87 -17.42 -10.22 3.07
C LEU A 87 -17.31 -11.74 3.27
N ALA A 88 -16.11 -12.31 3.19
CA ALA A 88 -15.87 -13.72 3.46
C ALA A 88 -15.86 -14.08 4.96
N GLY A 89 -15.93 -13.08 5.84
CA GLY A 89 -15.93 -13.28 7.29
C GLY A 89 -14.56 -13.57 7.90
N LEU A 90 -13.47 -13.21 7.21
CA LEU A 90 -12.12 -13.33 7.73
C LEU A 90 -11.82 -12.23 8.74
N SER A 91 -11.06 -12.57 9.79
CA SER A 91 -10.64 -11.59 10.80
C SER A 91 -9.30 -10.93 10.49
N ALA A 92 -8.48 -11.56 9.67
CA ALA A 92 -7.15 -11.08 9.32
C ALA A 92 -6.81 -11.43 7.86
N MET A 93 -5.87 -10.69 7.28
CA MET A 93 -5.35 -10.98 5.95
C MET A 93 -3.84 -10.81 5.88
N PRO A 94 -3.15 -11.50 4.97
CA PRO A 94 -1.72 -11.31 4.79
C PRO A 94 -1.41 -9.96 4.17
N CYS A 95 -0.46 -9.24 4.75
CA CYS A 95 -0.02 -7.94 4.31
C CYS A 95 1.50 -7.83 4.32
N ILE A 96 2.04 -6.99 3.45
CA ILE A 96 3.43 -6.57 3.48
C ILE A 96 3.46 -5.15 4.03
N VAL A 97 4.13 -4.96 5.16
CA VAL A 97 4.30 -3.64 5.78
C VAL A 97 5.51 -2.96 5.16
N ARG A 98 5.29 -1.80 4.55
CA ARG A 98 6.35 -0.95 4.02
C ARG A 98 6.24 0.45 4.58
N GLN A 99 7.36 1.01 4.99
CA GLN A 99 7.42 2.43 5.36
C GLN A 99 7.61 3.29 4.12
N MET A 100 6.71 4.24 3.92
CA MET A 100 6.78 5.18 2.80
C MET A 100 6.07 6.49 3.16
N ASP A 101 6.49 7.56 2.50
CA ASP A 101 5.84 8.86 2.63
C ASP A 101 4.50 8.91 1.85
N ASP A 102 3.72 9.96 2.06
CA ASP A 102 2.42 10.15 1.40
C ASP A 102 2.54 10.20 -0.13
N ASP A 103 3.61 10.82 -0.63
CA ASP A 103 3.84 10.96 -2.07
C ASP A 103 4.13 9.62 -2.72
N THR A 104 5.01 8.82 -2.11
CA THR A 104 5.33 7.46 -2.58
C THR A 104 4.13 6.54 -2.48
N ALA A 105 3.38 6.61 -1.39
CA ALA A 105 2.17 5.82 -1.19
C ALA A 105 1.10 6.15 -2.25
N THR A 106 0.88 7.42 -2.54
CA THR A 106 -0.07 7.86 -3.57
C THR A 106 0.33 7.37 -4.96
N ILE A 107 1.62 7.49 -5.31
CA ILE A 107 2.13 7.03 -6.60
C ILE A 107 1.97 5.51 -6.73
N LEU A 108 2.33 4.75 -5.72
CA LEU A 108 2.22 3.30 -5.73
C LEU A 108 0.75 2.85 -5.81
N MET A 109 -0.14 3.50 -5.07
CA MET A 109 -1.57 3.23 -5.12
C MET A 109 -2.14 3.45 -6.52
N VAL A 110 -1.81 4.57 -7.15
CA VAL A 110 -2.26 4.91 -8.50
C VAL A 110 -1.71 3.91 -9.52
N ASP A 111 -0.40 3.64 -9.48
CA ASP A 111 0.23 2.73 -10.43
C ASP A 111 -0.32 1.29 -10.31
N SER A 112 -0.58 0.81 -9.11
CA SER A 112 -1.16 -0.52 -8.90
C SER A 112 -2.61 -0.64 -9.38
N ASN A 113 -3.37 0.45 -9.39
CA ASN A 113 -4.77 0.46 -9.82
C ASN A 113 -4.94 0.74 -11.32
N ILE A 114 -4.04 1.52 -11.93
CA ILE A 114 -4.09 1.83 -13.39
C ILE A 114 -3.94 0.58 -14.25
N GLN A 115 -3.23 -0.42 -13.78
CA GLN A 115 -3.03 -1.69 -14.50
C GLN A 115 -4.29 -2.57 -14.55
N ARG A 116 -5.37 -2.19 -13.88
CA ARG A 116 -6.64 -2.93 -13.94
C ARG A 116 -7.43 -2.55 -15.19
N GLU A 117 -7.99 -3.55 -15.85
CA GLU A 117 -8.74 -3.37 -17.11
C GLU A 117 -10.08 -2.63 -16.95
N ASN A 118 -10.68 -2.66 -15.77
CA ASN A 118 -12.03 -2.15 -15.49
C ASN A 118 -12.07 -0.84 -14.69
N ILE A 119 -11.21 0.11 -15.03
CA ILE A 119 -11.22 1.43 -14.41
C ILE A 119 -12.05 2.39 -15.25
N LEU A 120 -12.98 3.11 -14.62
CA LEU A 120 -13.73 4.15 -15.31
C LEU A 120 -12.78 5.25 -15.80
N PRO A 121 -13.04 5.85 -16.99
CA PRO A 121 -12.22 6.94 -17.52
C PRO A 121 -12.08 8.12 -16.57
N SER A 122 -13.12 8.44 -15.82
CA SER A 122 -13.10 9.51 -14.79
C SER A 122 -12.17 9.19 -13.62
N GLU A 123 -12.20 7.95 -13.13
CA GLU A 123 -11.31 7.50 -12.05
C GLU A 123 -9.85 7.48 -12.51
N ARG A 124 -9.61 7.05 -13.75
CA ARG A 124 -8.27 7.07 -14.36
C ARG A 124 -7.72 8.47 -14.49
N ALA A 125 -8.54 9.41 -14.98
CA ALA A 125 -8.14 10.82 -15.11
C ALA A 125 -7.81 11.44 -13.75
N GLN A 126 -8.64 11.22 -12.75
CA GLN A 126 -8.41 11.71 -11.39
C GLN A 126 -7.13 11.14 -10.77
N ALA A 127 -6.90 9.84 -10.97
CA ALA A 127 -5.70 9.15 -10.49
C ALA A 127 -4.42 9.72 -11.13
N TYR A 128 -4.43 9.95 -12.45
CA TYR A 128 -3.30 10.56 -13.15
C TYR A 128 -3.02 11.99 -12.68
N MET A 129 -4.05 12.78 -12.44
CA MET A 129 -3.89 14.14 -11.92
C MET A 129 -3.28 14.15 -10.52
N GLN A 130 -3.72 13.26 -9.65
CA GLN A 130 -3.14 13.09 -8.31
C GLN A 130 -1.67 12.70 -8.37
N ALA A 131 -1.32 11.69 -9.15
CA ALA A 131 0.06 11.22 -9.31
C ALA A 131 0.95 12.32 -9.89
N ARG A 132 0.47 13.05 -10.91
CA ARG A 132 1.20 14.17 -11.51
C ARG A 132 1.47 15.29 -10.50
N ARG A 133 0.46 15.68 -9.73
CA ARG A 133 0.59 16.71 -8.68
C ARG A 133 1.65 16.32 -7.65
N ARG A 134 1.67 15.08 -7.21
CA ARG A 134 2.64 14.58 -6.25
C ARG A 134 4.06 14.54 -6.81
N ARG A 135 4.23 14.11 -8.05
CA ARG A 135 5.53 14.09 -8.73
C ARG A 135 6.11 15.51 -8.91
N LEU A 136 5.26 16.50 -9.22
CA LEU A 136 5.68 17.90 -9.34
C LEU A 136 6.12 18.48 -7.99
N ASN A 137 5.38 18.21 -6.93
CA ASN A 137 5.75 18.66 -5.58
C ASN A 137 7.09 18.05 -5.13
N ARG A 138 7.36 16.81 -5.49
CA ARG A 138 8.60 16.12 -5.18
C ARG A 138 9.80 16.77 -5.87
N ARG A 139 9.66 17.13 -7.14
CA ARG A 139 10.70 17.85 -7.90
C ARG A 139 10.95 19.25 -7.36
N GLY A 140 9.91 19.96 -6.96
CA GLY A 140 10.03 21.29 -6.36
C GLY A 140 10.78 21.27 -5.03
N ARG A 141 10.60 20.23 -4.20
CA ARG A 141 11.35 20.08 -2.94
C ARG A 141 12.83 19.72 -3.14
N ALA A 142 13.14 18.96 -4.21
CA ALA A 142 14.52 18.59 -4.53
C ALA A 142 15.35 19.73 -5.09
N SER A 143 14.73 20.81 -5.57
CA SER A 143 15.41 21.96 -6.18
C SER A 143 15.68 23.11 -5.21
N LEU A 144 15.30 22.98 -3.94
CA LEU A 144 15.63 24.00 -2.93
C LEU A 144 17.09 23.82 -2.50
N PRO A 145 17.95 24.83 -2.72
CA PRO A 145 19.33 24.74 -2.26
C PRO A 145 19.36 24.72 -0.72
N CYS A 146 20.09 23.79 -0.17
CA CYS A 146 20.44 23.81 1.24
C CYS A 146 21.20 25.09 1.55
N ARG A 147 20.63 25.97 2.35
CA ARG A 147 21.33 27.08 2.96
C ARG A 147 21.89 26.67 4.31
#